data_58f6ea0b2d7e410ea8cc2280fff4c813
#
_entry.id   58f6ea0b2d7e410ea8cc2280fff4c813
#
_cell.length_a   1.000
_cell.length_b   1.000
_cell.length_c   1.000
_cell.angle_alpha   90.00
_cell.angle_beta   90.00
_cell.angle_gamma   90.00
#
_symmetry.space_group_name_H-M   'P 1'
#
loop_
_entity.id
_entity.type
_entity.pdbx_description
1 polymer ?
#
loop_
_entity_poly.entity_id
_entity_poly.type
_entity_poly.pdbx_seq_one_letter_code
_entity_poly.pdbx_strand_id
1 'polypeptide(L)'
;MRIPVVLIAATVLAGVVTGSAAATAPAPAVPSTVPSPVVTGPIPATSRPGDPSHGYPFFATDQNLRAYGYVEEEYFVGGTANRYTTPDGATGTVIDGNHEYRTRIVVRRPVSPRKFNGTAVVEWYNVTNTFDYEVVWSRSFRHLLEAGYVWVGVSAQATGVHSARGLKAWSPNRYGTLDLTDGGTVGEDALSYDAFSQAAQALRHPRGVNPLSGMKVRTLIATGQSQSASRLTTYANSVHPLAPVFDAIAIVDGGVALRTDLTTKVFKTASEYDVLSNQAARRQPDTDRFVYWEIAGASHSDRHAYLVNNPIRLRDAGVSGLLAGPTAPCVAPARSNVPYEYVLDAMFDHIVGWVRQGVQPPVAPRIEVTDTSTRPATANRDAYQIIKGGIRLAAVAVPTERNTGWNTGLTPDRDSACQQGGTWIPFDDTTLRELYPTHARYVQAVRQVTAQNVRDGFLVSADAEATIRAAERADVP
;
A
#
# COMPACT_ATOMS: atom_id res chain seq x y z
N MET A 1 -4.65 -39.66 96.02
CA MET A 1 -3.98 -39.13 94.81
C MET A 1 -4.87 -39.51 93.64
N ARG A 2 -5.70 -38.62 93.15
CA ARG A 2 -6.69 -38.84 92.06
C ARG A 2 -6.25 -38.07 90.80
N ILE A 3 -6.09 -38.78 89.71
CA ILE A 3 -5.72 -38.24 88.42
C ILE A 3 -7.03 -37.99 87.65
N PRO A 4 -7.28 -36.83 87.13
CA PRO A 4 -8.44 -36.58 86.24
C PRO A 4 -8.16 -37.02 84.81
N VAL A 5 -9.13 -37.69 84.20
CA VAL A 5 -9.19 -38.07 82.78
C VAL A 5 -9.71 -36.89 82.04
N VAL A 6 -8.96 -36.43 81.01
CA VAL A 6 -9.39 -35.41 80.06
C VAL A 6 -9.94 -36.09 78.78
N LEU A 7 -11.22 -35.88 78.50
CA LEU A 7 -11.85 -36.25 77.22
C LEU A 7 -11.51 -35.19 76.15
N ILE A 8 -10.91 -35.62 75.04
CA ILE A 8 -10.73 -34.79 73.86
C ILE A 8 -11.86 -35.12 72.90
N ALA A 9 -12.73 -34.16 72.65
CA ALA A 9 -13.73 -34.20 71.56
C ALA A 9 -13.11 -33.80 70.22
N ALA A 10 -13.08 -34.71 69.25
CA ALA A 10 -12.65 -34.46 67.95
C ALA A 10 -13.83 -33.89 67.07
N THR A 11 -13.75 -32.63 66.69
CA THR A 11 -14.70 -32.01 65.78
C THR A 11 -14.24 -32.26 64.33
N VAL A 12 -15.00 -33.03 63.55
CA VAL A 12 -14.77 -33.23 62.10
C VAL A 12 -15.37 -32.04 61.35
N LEU A 13 -14.54 -31.17 60.80
CA LEU A 13 -14.96 -30.17 59.84
C LEU A 13 -15.03 -30.81 58.43
N ALA A 14 -16.25 -30.96 57.90
CA ALA A 14 -16.46 -31.32 56.53
C ALA A 14 -16.21 -30.07 55.62
N GLY A 15 -15.04 -29.99 54.97
CA GLY A 15 -14.73 -28.97 53.98
C GLY A 15 -15.46 -29.24 52.65
N VAL A 16 -16.41 -28.39 52.30
CA VAL A 16 -17.02 -28.37 50.97
C VAL A 16 -16.02 -27.75 50.00
N VAL A 17 -15.38 -28.58 49.16
CA VAL A 17 -14.54 -28.09 48.05
C VAL A 17 -15.49 -27.71 46.92
N THR A 18 -15.79 -26.41 46.77
CA THR A 18 -16.42 -25.88 45.59
C THR A 18 -15.37 -25.78 44.48
N GLY A 19 -15.30 -26.80 43.63
CA GLY A 19 -14.52 -26.76 42.41
C GLY A 19 -15.09 -25.72 41.46
N SER A 20 -14.44 -24.55 41.30
CA SER A 20 -14.67 -23.64 40.18
C SER A 20 -14.24 -24.35 38.92
N ALA A 21 -15.20 -24.75 38.09
CA ALA A 21 -14.93 -25.16 36.72
C ALA A 21 -14.35 -23.95 35.98
N ALA A 22 -13.06 -23.96 35.72
CA ALA A 22 -12.46 -23.01 34.79
C ALA A 22 -13.15 -23.18 33.41
N ALA A 23 -13.85 -22.15 32.96
CA ALA A 23 -14.39 -22.11 31.61
C ALA A 23 -13.21 -22.28 30.63
N THR A 24 -13.15 -23.40 29.94
CA THR A 24 -12.20 -23.62 28.86
C THR A 24 -12.46 -22.54 27.81
N ALA A 25 -11.45 -21.72 27.53
CA ALA A 25 -11.51 -20.77 26.41
C ALA A 25 -11.91 -21.55 25.14
N PRO A 26 -12.83 -21.03 24.32
CA PRO A 26 -13.21 -21.71 23.10
C PRO A 26 -11.96 -21.92 22.23
N ALA A 27 -11.83 -23.14 21.69
CA ALA A 27 -10.75 -23.45 20.76
C ALA A 27 -10.77 -22.41 19.60
N PRO A 28 -9.60 -21.95 19.13
CA PRO A 28 -9.56 -21.01 18.01
C PRO A 28 -10.32 -21.60 16.83
N ALA A 29 -11.30 -20.85 16.32
CA ALA A 29 -12.09 -21.27 15.17
C ALA A 29 -11.14 -21.53 13.97
N VAL A 30 -11.30 -22.68 13.32
CA VAL A 30 -10.57 -22.95 12.06
C VAL A 30 -10.96 -21.89 11.05
N PRO A 31 -9.99 -21.18 10.42
CA PRO A 31 -10.31 -20.13 9.44
C PRO A 31 -11.21 -20.67 8.34
N SER A 32 -12.28 -19.95 8.02
CA SER A 32 -13.14 -20.28 6.89
C SER A 32 -12.37 -20.02 5.58
N THR A 33 -12.77 -20.68 4.50
CA THR A 33 -12.21 -20.39 3.17
C THR A 33 -12.99 -19.25 2.53
N VAL A 34 -12.27 -18.32 1.85
CA VAL A 34 -12.92 -17.27 1.05
C VAL A 34 -13.70 -17.91 -0.09
N PRO A 35 -15.00 -17.58 -0.29
CA PRO A 35 -15.77 -18.10 -1.40
C PRO A 35 -15.19 -17.71 -2.76
N SER A 36 -15.25 -18.62 -3.72
CA SER A 36 -14.86 -18.34 -5.11
C SER A 36 -15.96 -17.57 -5.82
N PRO A 37 -15.70 -16.32 -6.26
CA PRO A 37 -16.70 -15.54 -6.97
C PRO A 37 -16.85 -15.99 -8.42
N VAL A 38 -17.94 -15.56 -9.07
CA VAL A 38 -18.11 -15.68 -10.52
C VAL A 38 -17.36 -14.57 -11.22
N VAL A 39 -16.49 -14.93 -12.17
CA VAL A 39 -15.73 -14.00 -13.00
C VAL A 39 -16.32 -13.99 -14.40
N THR A 40 -16.63 -12.81 -14.92
CA THR A 40 -17.12 -12.60 -16.28
C THR A 40 -16.19 -11.63 -17.03
N GLY A 41 -15.94 -11.89 -18.31
CA GLY A 41 -15.03 -11.10 -19.14
C GLY A 41 -14.11 -11.97 -20.01
N PRO A 42 -13.03 -11.41 -20.56
CA PRO A 42 -12.68 -9.98 -20.43
C PRO A 42 -13.77 -9.10 -21.04
N ILE A 43 -14.03 -7.95 -20.41
CA ILE A 43 -15.01 -6.97 -20.88
C ILE A 43 -14.38 -6.23 -22.07
N PRO A 44 -14.91 -6.36 -23.29
CA PRO A 44 -14.26 -5.79 -24.47
C PRO A 44 -14.24 -4.27 -24.41
N ALA A 45 -13.14 -3.66 -24.87
CA ALA A 45 -13.10 -2.24 -25.17
C ALA A 45 -13.73 -2.02 -26.56
N THR A 46 -14.69 -1.11 -26.65
CA THR A 46 -15.37 -0.71 -27.89
C THR A 46 -14.88 0.63 -28.42
N SER A 47 -14.06 1.31 -27.65
CA SER A 47 -13.40 2.57 -28.02
C SER A 47 -12.00 2.66 -27.41
N ARG A 48 -11.22 3.67 -27.84
CA ARG A 48 -9.88 3.93 -27.32
C ARG A 48 -9.94 4.80 -26.05
N PRO A 49 -8.93 4.72 -25.17
CA PRO A 49 -8.83 5.66 -24.06
C PRO A 49 -8.90 7.11 -24.51
N GLY A 50 -9.73 7.91 -23.83
CA GLY A 50 -10.03 9.30 -24.17
C GLY A 50 -11.23 9.53 -25.09
N ASP A 51 -11.83 8.46 -25.61
CA ASP A 51 -13.07 8.57 -26.39
C ASP A 51 -14.26 8.93 -25.49
N PRO A 52 -15.09 9.92 -25.85
CA PRO A 52 -16.20 10.38 -25.00
C PRO A 52 -17.34 9.35 -24.82
N SER A 53 -17.35 8.26 -25.60
CA SER A 53 -18.30 7.15 -25.38
C SER A 53 -17.96 6.31 -24.14
N HIS A 54 -16.73 6.47 -23.61
CA HIS A 54 -16.21 5.71 -22.44
C HIS A 54 -16.33 4.19 -22.61
N GLY A 55 -16.16 3.69 -23.84
CA GLY A 55 -16.23 2.27 -24.15
C GLY A 55 -14.94 1.48 -23.82
N TYR A 56 -14.09 1.99 -22.95
CA TYR A 56 -12.82 1.40 -22.52
C TYR A 56 -12.75 1.30 -20.99
N PRO A 57 -11.79 0.56 -20.39
CA PRO A 57 -11.64 0.51 -18.94
C PRO A 57 -11.33 1.88 -18.34
N PHE A 58 -12.09 2.30 -17.33
CA PHE A 58 -11.79 3.52 -16.56
C PHE A 58 -10.39 3.42 -15.97
N PHE A 59 -9.60 4.48 -16.10
CA PHE A 59 -8.19 4.51 -15.71
C PHE A 59 -7.31 3.51 -16.48
N ALA A 60 -7.67 3.17 -17.73
CA ALA A 60 -6.79 2.40 -18.61
C ALA A 60 -5.40 3.02 -18.66
N THR A 61 -4.36 2.20 -18.48
CA THR A 61 -2.98 2.71 -18.39
C THR A 61 -2.49 3.31 -19.72
N ASP A 62 -1.74 4.40 -19.62
CA ASP A 62 -1.03 5.01 -20.76
C ASP A 62 0.36 4.37 -21.00
N GLN A 63 0.76 3.43 -20.16
CA GLN A 63 2.04 2.74 -20.31
C GLN A 63 2.00 1.77 -21.48
N ASN A 64 3.09 1.73 -22.26
CA ASN A 64 3.20 0.81 -23.39
C ASN A 64 3.41 -0.63 -22.93
N LEU A 65 2.35 -1.28 -22.44
CA LEU A 65 2.39 -2.65 -21.94
C LEU A 65 2.94 -3.66 -22.94
N ARG A 66 2.71 -3.43 -24.25
CA ARG A 66 3.19 -4.32 -25.32
C ARG A 66 4.71 -4.36 -25.39
N ALA A 67 5.39 -3.25 -25.11
CA ALA A 67 6.85 -3.22 -25.06
C ALA A 67 7.41 -4.17 -23.98
N TYR A 68 6.63 -4.42 -22.94
CA TYR A 68 6.95 -5.38 -21.87
C TYR A 68 6.34 -6.76 -22.11
N GLY A 69 5.62 -7.00 -23.22
CA GLY A 69 4.92 -8.26 -23.47
C GLY A 69 3.75 -8.51 -22.52
N TYR A 70 3.03 -7.45 -22.15
CA TYR A 70 1.87 -7.47 -21.26
C TYR A 70 0.59 -7.06 -21.95
N VAL A 71 -0.54 -7.42 -21.33
CA VAL A 71 -1.89 -6.95 -21.67
C VAL A 71 -2.56 -6.38 -20.42
N GLU A 72 -3.52 -5.45 -20.66
CA GLU A 72 -4.49 -5.00 -19.68
C GLU A 72 -5.86 -5.54 -20.10
N GLU A 73 -6.54 -6.19 -19.16
CA GLU A 73 -7.89 -6.75 -19.34
C GLU A 73 -8.75 -6.43 -18.13
N GLU A 74 -10.02 -6.18 -18.36
CA GLU A 74 -11.00 -5.88 -17.32
C GLU A 74 -11.99 -7.03 -17.18
N TYR A 75 -12.33 -7.34 -15.92
CA TYR A 75 -13.29 -8.39 -15.59
C TYR A 75 -14.26 -7.89 -14.53
N PHE A 76 -15.48 -8.46 -14.52
CA PHE A 76 -16.41 -8.29 -13.42
C PHE A 76 -16.38 -9.53 -12.52
N VAL A 77 -16.44 -9.27 -11.23
CA VAL A 77 -16.39 -10.28 -10.17
C VAL A 77 -17.65 -10.11 -9.32
N GLY A 78 -18.39 -11.18 -9.10
CA GLY A 78 -19.62 -11.14 -8.32
C GLY A 78 -19.89 -12.40 -7.53
N GLY A 79 -20.68 -12.25 -6.49
CA GLY A 79 -21.06 -13.31 -5.57
C GLY A 79 -21.87 -12.74 -4.42
N THR A 80 -21.83 -13.43 -3.29
CA THR A 80 -22.40 -12.94 -2.03
C THR A 80 -21.28 -12.57 -1.05
N ALA A 81 -21.48 -11.51 -0.30
CA ALA A 81 -20.54 -10.95 0.67
C ALA A 81 -21.13 -10.95 2.07
N ASN A 82 -20.26 -10.95 3.07
CA ASN A 82 -20.59 -10.73 4.46
C ASN A 82 -20.26 -9.30 4.88
N ARG A 83 -20.95 -8.83 5.93
CA ARG A 83 -20.55 -7.65 6.70
C ARG A 83 -19.81 -8.08 7.95
N TYR A 84 -18.86 -7.29 8.39
CA TYR A 84 -17.99 -7.60 9.52
C TYR A 84 -17.99 -6.49 10.56
N THR A 85 -17.87 -6.85 11.82
CA THR A 85 -17.36 -5.91 12.84
C THR A 85 -15.87 -5.70 12.61
N THR A 86 -15.40 -4.51 12.89
CA THR A 86 -13.98 -4.16 12.75
C THR A 86 -13.45 -3.50 14.02
N PRO A 87 -13.39 -4.25 15.13
CA PRO A 87 -12.92 -3.70 16.40
C PRO A 87 -11.43 -3.32 16.30
N ASP A 88 -11.05 -2.26 17.00
CA ASP A 88 -9.65 -1.85 17.09
C ASP A 88 -8.79 -2.95 17.73
N GLY A 89 -7.73 -3.35 16.99
CA GLY A 89 -6.74 -4.30 17.50
C GLY A 89 -7.24 -5.72 17.79
N ALA A 90 -8.38 -6.14 17.23
CA ALA A 90 -8.94 -7.48 17.43
C ALA A 90 -9.52 -8.08 16.15
N THR A 91 -9.68 -9.41 16.14
CA THR A 91 -10.40 -10.10 15.07
C THR A 91 -11.88 -9.74 15.14
N GLY A 92 -12.46 -9.39 14.01
CA GLY A 92 -13.87 -9.11 13.87
C GLY A 92 -14.74 -10.37 13.89
N THR A 93 -16.04 -10.16 13.75
CA THR A 93 -17.04 -11.21 13.58
C THR A 93 -17.92 -10.90 12.39
N VAL A 94 -18.51 -11.92 11.79
CA VAL A 94 -19.54 -11.73 10.78
C VAL A 94 -20.80 -11.15 11.47
N ILE A 95 -21.30 -10.03 10.96
CA ILE A 95 -22.56 -9.42 11.39
C ILE A 95 -23.72 -10.18 10.72
N ASP A 96 -23.65 -10.27 9.41
CA ASP A 96 -24.59 -10.99 8.55
C ASP A 96 -23.94 -11.26 7.19
N GLY A 97 -24.64 -11.94 6.30
CA GLY A 97 -24.11 -12.35 5.00
C GLY A 97 -25.18 -12.51 3.94
N ASN A 98 -24.78 -13.12 2.80
CA ASN A 98 -25.60 -13.30 1.61
C ASN A 98 -25.99 -12.00 0.88
N HIS A 99 -25.25 -10.91 1.08
CA HIS A 99 -25.43 -9.67 0.35
C HIS A 99 -24.87 -9.82 -1.07
N GLU A 100 -25.71 -9.67 -2.07
CA GLU A 100 -25.26 -9.73 -3.45
C GLU A 100 -24.33 -8.56 -3.79
N TYR A 101 -23.25 -8.85 -4.49
CA TYR A 101 -22.37 -7.81 -5.00
C TYR A 101 -21.85 -8.14 -6.39
N ARG A 102 -21.52 -7.10 -7.14
CA ARG A 102 -20.79 -7.18 -8.40
C ARG A 102 -19.85 -6.00 -8.51
N THR A 103 -18.55 -6.29 -8.67
CA THR A 103 -17.53 -5.26 -8.83
C THR A 103 -16.62 -5.55 -10.01
N ARG A 104 -15.63 -4.69 -10.23
CA ARG A 104 -14.66 -4.78 -11.30
C ARG A 104 -13.26 -5.08 -10.77
N ILE A 105 -12.50 -5.85 -11.55
CA ILE A 105 -11.04 -5.92 -11.45
C ILE A 105 -10.39 -5.58 -12.79
N VAL A 106 -9.24 -4.89 -12.74
CA VAL A 106 -8.36 -4.66 -13.88
C VAL A 106 -7.12 -5.52 -13.69
N VAL A 107 -6.76 -6.30 -14.70
CA VAL A 107 -5.64 -7.25 -14.65
C VAL A 107 -4.59 -6.85 -15.67
N ARG A 108 -3.38 -6.56 -15.20
CA ARG A 108 -2.19 -6.36 -16.05
C ARG A 108 -1.28 -7.56 -15.88
N ARG A 109 -1.14 -8.35 -16.94
CA ARG A 109 -0.45 -9.64 -16.90
C ARG A 109 0.43 -9.88 -18.12
N PRO A 110 1.49 -10.71 -17.99
CA PRO A 110 2.24 -11.18 -19.15
C PRO A 110 1.33 -11.89 -20.15
N VAL A 111 1.59 -11.69 -21.44
CA VAL A 111 0.97 -12.49 -22.52
C VAL A 111 1.48 -13.93 -22.46
N SER A 112 2.81 -14.07 -22.26
CA SER A 112 3.44 -15.39 -22.15
C SER A 112 3.49 -15.87 -20.70
N PRO A 113 2.93 -17.05 -20.39
CA PRO A 113 3.03 -17.63 -19.04
C PRO A 113 4.47 -17.83 -18.54
N ARG A 114 5.43 -17.99 -19.46
CA ARG A 114 6.86 -18.16 -19.12
C ARG A 114 7.47 -16.91 -18.47
N LYS A 115 6.92 -15.73 -18.75
CA LYS A 115 7.35 -14.47 -18.16
C LYS A 115 6.80 -14.27 -16.75
N PHE A 116 5.72 -14.96 -16.38
CA PHE A 116 5.10 -14.81 -15.08
C PHE A 116 5.99 -15.38 -13.96
N ASN A 117 6.38 -14.53 -13.00
CA ASN A 117 7.21 -14.94 -11.88
C ASN A 117 6.46 -15.72 -10.78
N GLY A 118 5.13 -15.87 -10.91
CA GLY A 118 4.27 -16.55 -9.96
C GLY A 118 3.71 -15.66 -8.85
N THR A 119 3.93 -14.34 -8.92
CA THR A 119 3.42 -13.38 -7.93
C THR A 119 2.34 -12.49 -8.52
N ALA A 120 1.21 -12.35 -7.82
CA ALA A 120 0.21 -11.34 -8.13
C ALA A 120 0.16 -10.30 -7.00
N VAL A 121 0.27 -9.03 -7.37
CA VAL A 121 0.06 -7.86 -6.51
C VAL A 121 -1.37 -7.37 -6.71
N VAL A 122 -2.16 -7.38 -5.65
CA VAL A 122 -3.58 -6.99 -5.66
C VAL A 122 -3.73 -5.66 -4.95
N GLU A 123 -3.98 -4.61 -5.70
CA GLU A 123 -4.11 -3.26 -5.20
C GLU A 123 -5.56 -2.92 -4.90
N TRP A 124 -5.82 -2.53 -3.66
CA TRP A 124 -7.06 -1.89 -3.25
C TRP A 124 -7.06 -0.46 -3.76
N TYR A 125 -7.89 -0.16 -4.75
CA TYR A 125 -7.96 1.20 -5.31
C TYR A 125 -8.25 2.25 -4.25
N ASN A 126 -7.52 3.35 -4.30
CA ASN A 126 -7.78 4.54 -3.47
C ASN A 126 -8.99 5.29 -4.02
N VAL A 127 -9.91 5.71 -3.14
CA VAL A 127 -11.11 6.45 -3.52
C VAL A 127 -11.22 7.84 -2.87
N THR A 128 -10.13 8.37 -2.35
CA THR A 128 -10.08 9.72 -1.73
C THR A 128 -10.63 10.81 -2.65
N ASN A 129 -10.45 10.65 -3.96
CA ASN A 129 -10.92 11.59 -4.96
C ASN A 129 -12.33 11.26 -5.49
N THR A 130 -13.08 10.38 -4.82
CA THR A 130 -14.42 9.91 -5.22
C THR A 130 -14.47 9.09 -6.51
N PHE A 131 -13.34 8.55 -6.95
CA PHE A 131 -13.20 7.59 -8.07
C PHE A 131 -12.04 6.65 -7.78
N ASP A 132 -12.01 5.50 -8.47
CA ASP A 132 -10.92 4.53 -8.38
C ASP A 132 -9.60 5.12 -8.86
N TYR A 133 -8.54 4.97 -8.06
CA TYR A 133 -7.24 5.55 -8.31
C TYR A 133 -6.11 4.58 -7.91
N GLU A 134 -5.24 4.26 -8.86
CA GLU A 134 -4.10 3.36 -8.68
C GLU A 134 -2.84 4.14 -8.27
N VAL A 135 -2.37 3.94 -7.06
CA VAL A 135 -1.19 4.65 -6.56
C VAL A 135 0.05 3.76 -6.57
N VAL A 136 -0.10 2.52 -6.14
CA VAL A 136 1.04 1.60 -6.06
C VAL A 136 1.49 1.19 -7.46
N TRP A 137 0.54 0.90 -8.37
CA TRP A 137 0.88 0.69 -9.78
C TRP A 137 1.66 1.87 -10.35
N SER A 138 1.20 3.09 -10.18
CA SER A 138 1.84 4.26 -10.77
C SER A 138 3.28 4.48 -10.30
N ARG A 139 3.62 3.99 -9.14
CA ARG A 139 4.99 4.01 -8.63
C ARG A 139 5.82 2.85 -9.18
N SER A 140 5.37 1.62 -9.05
CA SER A 140 6.19 0.42 -9.29
C SER A 140 5.92 -0.29 -10.63
N PHE A 141 5.15 0.30 -11.55
CA PHE A 141 4.74 -0.39 -12.77
C PHE A 141 5.93 -0.94 -13.58
N ARG A 142 7.03 -0.19 -13.66
CA ARG A 142 8.20 -0.60 -14.42
C ARG A 142 8.81 -1.88 -13.84
N HIS A 143 9.07 -1.90 -12.56
CA HIS A 143 9.61 -3.08 -11.87
C HIS A 143 8.63 -4.27 -12.00
N LEU A 144 7.35 -4.06 -11.73
CA LEU A 144 6.34 -5.12 -11.82
C LEU A 144 6.30 -5.75 -13.22
N LEU A 145 6.41 -4.93 -14.29
CA LEU A 145 6.43 -5.39 -15.67
C LEU A 145 7.75 -6.09 -16.04
N GLU A 146 8.89 -5.55 -15.63
CA GLU A 146 10.22 -6.11 -15.93
C GLU A 146 10.47 -7.42 -15.20
N ALA A 147 10.08 -7.49 -13.91
CA ALA A 147 10.27 -8.66 -13.06
C ALA A 147 9.17 -9.73 -13.20
N GLY A 148 8.18 -9.53 -14.09
CA GLY A 148 7.21 -10.57 -14.44
C GLY A 148 6.06 -10.76 -13.45
N TYR A 149 5.70 -9.75 -12.68
CA TYR A 149 4.54 -9.78 -11.79
C TYR A 149 3.23 -9.68 -12.57
N VAL A 150 2.16 -10.20 -12.00
CA VAL A 150 0.79 -9.81 -12.33
C VAL A 150 0.38 -8.69 -11.39
N TRP A 151 -0.25 -7.65 -11.90
CA TRP A 151 -0.90 -6.64 -11.09
C TRP A 151 -2.42 -6.67 -11.30
N VAL A 152 -3.17 -6.51 -10.21
CA VAL A 152 -4.63 -6.50 -10.23
C VAL A 152 -5.14 -5.34 -9.39
N GLY A 153 -5.84 -4.41 -10.02
CA GLY A 153 -6.56 -3.34 -9.32
C GLY A 153 -8.00 -3.75 -9.01
N VAL A 154 -8.46 -3.51 -7.79
CA VAL A 154 -9.79 -3.93 -7.32
C VAL A 154 -10.63 -2.73 -6.95
N SER A 155 -11.80 -2.56 -7.60
CA SER A 155 -12.84 -1.60 -7.22
C SER A 155 -13.59 -2.13 -6.00
N ALA A 156 -12.94 -2.12 -4.83
CA ALA A 156 -13.50 -2.75 -3.62
C ALA A 156 -14.51 -1.87 -2.88
N GLN A 157 -14.51 -0.55 -3.10
CA GLN A 157 -15.29 0.40 -2.34
C GLN A 157 -16.51 0.94 -3.12
N ALA A 158 -17.64 1.05 -2.44
CA ALA A 158 -18.88 1.60 -3.00
C ALA A 158 -18.66 3.02 -3.57
N THR A 159 -17.83 3.83 -2.94
CA THR A 159 -17.46 5.17 -3.42
C THR A 159 -16.89 5.15 -4.84
N GLY A 160 -15.98 4.23 -5.16
CA GLY A 160 -15.41 4.10 -6.50
C GLY A 160 -16.43 3.71 -7.57
N VAL A 161 -17.48 2.99 -7.18
CA VAL A 161 -18.53 2.49 -8.09
C VAL A 161 -19.71 3.46 -8.20
N HIS A 162 -20.23 3.96 -7.07
CA HIS A 162 -21.54 4.63 -7.00
C HIS A 162 -21.50 6.15 -6.89
N SER A 163 -20.35 6.77 -6.59
CA SER A 163 -20.26 8.22 -6.46
C SER A 163 -20.56 8.95 -7.77
N ALA A 164 -20.78 10.26 -7.70
CA ALA A 164 -20.99 11.11 -8.88
C ALA A 164 -19.80 11.13 -9.87
N ARG A 165 -18.61 10.68 -9.46
CA ARG A 165 -17.41 10.50 -10.29
C ARG A 165 -16.99 9.02 -10.39
N GLY A 166 -17.80 8.12 -9.84
CA GLY A 166 -17.55 6.68 -9.84
C GLY A 166 -17.87 6.04 -11.19
N LEU A 167 -17.58 4.77 -11.28
CA LEU A 167 -17.67 3.99 -12.49
C LEU A 167 -19.03 4.06 -13.17
N LYS A 168 -20.13 3.92 -12.42
CA LYS A 168 -21.50 3.94 -12.95
C LYS A 168 -21.87 5.29 -13.57
N ALA A 169 -21.42 6.38 -12.97
CA ALA A 169 -21.67 7.73 -13.49
C ALA A 169 -20.79 8.01 -14.71
N TRP A 170 -19.55 7.54 -14.72
CA TRP A 170 -18.61 7.73 -15.82
C TRP A 170 -19.01 6.97 -17.09
N SER A 171 -19.43 5.72 -16.98
CA SER A 171 -19.92 4.93 -18.13
C SER A 171 -21.08 4.03 -17.70
N PRO A 172 -22.34 4.52 -17.71
CA PRO A 172 -23.52 3.72 -17.34
C PRO A 172 -23.69 2.46 -18.21
N ASN A 173 -23.35 2.55 -19.50
CA ASN A 173 -23.43 1.42 -20.42
C ASN A 173 -22.45 0.29 -20.08
N ARG A 174 -21.26 0.65 -19.60
CA ARG A 174 -20.21 -0.32 -19.24
C ARG A 174 -20.37 -0.83 -17.82
N TYR A 175 -20.66 0.05 -16.88
CA TYR A 175 -20.60 -0.23 -15.44
C TYR A 175 -21.96 -0.21 -14.73
N GLY A 176 -23.05 -0.01 -15.44
CA GLY A 176 -24.40 0.10 -14.85
C GLY A 176 -24.83 -1.11 -14.03
N THR A 177 -24.27 -2.30 -14.30
CA THR A 177 -24.55 -3.54 -13.56
C THR A 177 -23.70 -3.77 -12.33
N LEU A 178 -22.71 -2.90 -12.05
CA LEU A 178 -21.90 -3.00 -10.84
C LEU A 178 -22.71 -2.55 -9.63
N ASP A 179 -22.53 -3.25 -8.53
CA ASP A 179 -23.15 -2.92 -7.25
C ASP A 179 -22.32 -3.43 -6.08
N LEU A 180 -22.08 -2.60 -5.10
CA LEU A 180 -21.43 -2.89 -3.82
C LEU A 180 -22.31 -2.52 -2.64
N THR A 181 -23.65 -2.45 -2.86
CA THR A 181 -24.63 -1.99 -1.86
C THR A 181 -25.81 -2.96 -1.71
N ASP A 182 -25.77 -4.13 -2.34
CA ASP A 182 -26.86 -5.10 -2.34
C ASP A 182 -28.22 -4.42 -2.70
N GLY A 183 -28.26 -3.78 -3.87
CA GLY A 183 -29.42 -3.01 -4.31
C GLY A 183 -29.74 -1.77 -3.47
N GLY A 184 -28.78 -1.26 -2.70
CA GLY A 184 -28.96 -0.11 -1.81
C GLY A 184 -29.40 -0.48 -0.38
N THR A 185 -29.47 -1.78 -0.05
CA THR A 185 -29.84 -2.24 1.30
C THR A 185 -28.68 -2.15 2.28
N VAL A 186 -27.45 -2.18 1.77
CA VAL A 186 -26.21 -2.07 2.55
C VAL A 186 -25.53 -0.75 2.23
N GLY A 187 -25.37 0.08 3.25
CA GLY A 187 -24.73 1.40 3.11
C GLY A 187 -23.21 1.34 3.20
N GLU A 188 -22.59 2.46 2.85
CA GLU A 188 -21.16 2.70 2.94
C GLU A 188 -20.32 1.64 2.20
N ASP A 189 -19.15 1.31 2.75
CA ASP A 189 -18.22 0.33 2.19
C ASP A 189 -18.30 -1.03 2.91
N ALA A 190 -19.45 -1.42 3.46
CA ALA A 190 -19.57 -2.58 4.33
C ALA A 190 -19.26 -3.93 3.63
N LEU A 191 -19.44 -4.01 2.30
CA LEU A 191 -19.13 -5.21 1.51
C LEU A 191 -17.68 -5.23 0.98
N SER A 192 -16.93 -4.14 1.17
CA SER A 192 -15.60 -3.94 0.55
C SER A 192 -14.58 -5.02 0.92
N TYR A 193 -14.61 -5.52 2.16
CA TYR A 193 -13.65 -6.51 2.65
C TYR A 193 -13.82 -7.86 1.97
N ASP A 194 -15.06 -8.33 1.84
CA ASP A 194 -15.35 -9.58 1.12
C ASP A 194 -15.13 -9.44 -0.38
N ALA A 195 -15.54 -8.33 -0.99
CA ALA A 195 -15.31 -8.06 -2.40
C ALA A 195 -13.80 -8.10 -2.72
N PHE A 196 -12.95 -7.55 -1.85
CA PHE A 196 -11.50 -7.58 -1.99
C PHE A 196 -10.93 -9.01 -1.79
N SER A 197 -11.38 -9.72 -0.76
CA SER A 197 -10.97 -11.11 -0.51
C SER A 197 -11.34 -12.03 -1.67
N GLN A 198 -12.56 -11.91 -2.19
CA GLN A 198 -13.05 -12.73 -3.28
C GLN A 198 -12.39 -12.37 -4.61
N ALA A 199 -12.04 -11.10 -4.86
CA ALA A 199 -11.22 -10.72 -6.02
C ALA A 199 -9.85 -11.42 -6.00
N ALA A 200 -9.20 -11.51 -4.83
CA ALA A 200 -7.98 -12.29 -4.67
C ALA A 200 -8.19 -13.79 -4.86
N GLN A 201 -9.28 -14.35 -4.31
CA GLN A 201 -9.65 -15.76 -4.50
C GLN A 201 -9.89 -16.11 -5.96
N ALA A 202 -10.46 -15.19 -6.76
CA ALA A 202 -10.65 -15.37 -8.19
C ALA A 202 -9.34 -15.60 -8.96
N LEU A 203 -8.20 -15.15 -8.44
CA LEU A 203 -6.90 -15.36 -9.09
C LEU A 203 -6.36 -16.79 -8.89
N ARG A 204 -6.81 -17.48 -7.82
CA ARG A 204 -6.42 -18.87 -7.51
C ARG A 204 -7.49 -19.87 -7.91
N HIS A 205 -8.75 -19.56 -7.64
CA HIS A 205 -9.89 -20.47 -7.78
C HIS A 205 -11.09 -19.75 -8.42
N PRO A 206 -10.99 -19.29 -9.67
CA PRO A 206 -12.10 -18.60 -10.33
C PRO A 206 -13.26 -19.54 -10.60
N ARG A 207 -14.49 -19.00 -10.53
CA ARG A 207 -15.66 -19.61 -11.16
C ARG A 207 -15.96 -18.82 -12.44
N GLY A 208 -16.24 -19.51 -13.53
CA GLY A 208 -16.39 -18.86 -14.83
C GLY A 208 -15.05 -18.64 -15.54
N VAL A 209 -14.75 -17.41 -15.94
CA VAL A 209 -13.52 -17.11 -16.68
C VAL A 209 -12.31 -17.03 -15.73
N ASN A 210 -11.17 -17.57 -16.18
CA ASN A 210 -9.91 -17.41 -15.46
C ASN A 210 -9.22 -16.12 -15.89
N PRO A 211 -9.13 -15.09 -15.02
CA PRO A 211 -8.57 -13.78 -15.39
C PRO A 211 -7.06 -13.82 -15.64
N LEU A 212 -6.40 -14.90 -15.24
CA LEU A 212 -4.95 -15.09 -15.44
C LEU A 212 -4.64 -16.03 -16.61
N SER A 213 -5.63 -16.39 -17.43
CA SER A 213 -5.43 -17.28 -18.59
C SER A 213 -4.70 -18.58 -18.25
N GLY A 214 -4.96 -19.16 -17.08
CA GLY A 214 -4.38 -20.43 -16.61
C GLY A 214 -3.00 -20.28 -15.91
N MET A 215 -2.44 -19.11 -15.79
CA MET A 215 -1.23 -18.89 -14.98
C MET A 215 -1.53 -19.16 -13.49
N LYS A 216 -0.64 -19.89 -12.82
CA LYS A 216 -0.83 -20.29 -11.42
C LYS A 216 -0.09 -19.33 -10.48
N VAL A 217 -0.85 -18.67 -9.61
CA VAL A 217 -0.30 -17.78 -8.57
C VAL A 217 0.27 -18.60 -7.43
N ARG A 218 1.53 -18.35 -7.11
CA ARG A 218 2.24 -18.90 -5.94
C ARG A 218 2.26 -17.96 -4.76
N THR A 219 2.22 -16.66 -5.02
CA THR A 219 2.24 -15.62 -3.98
C THR A 219 1.22 -14.54 -4.33
N LEU A 220 0.30 -14.28 -3.39
CA LEU A 220 -0.65 -13.17 -3.45
C LEU A 220 -0.23 -12.11 -2.43
N ILE A 221 0.00 -10.89 -2.90
CA ILE A 221 0.33 -9.74 -2.07
C ILE A 221 -0.82 -8.74 -2.16
N ALA A 222 -1.47 -8.44 -1.04
CA ALA A 222 -2.39 -7.31 -0.96
C ALA A 222 -1.61 -6.02 -0.83
N THR A 223 -2.03 -4.95 -1.49
CA THR A 223 -1.42 -3.63 -1.31
C THR A 223 -2.44 -2.50 -1.39
N GLY A 224 -2.11 -1.36 -0.80
CA GLY A 224 -2.90 -0.14 -0.84
C GLY A 224 -2.13 1.02 -0.24
N GLN A 225 -2.44 2.24 -0.70
CA GLN A 225 -1.75 3.46 -0.28
C GLN A 225 -2.75 4.44 0.37
N SER A 226 -2.32 5.15 1.43
CA SER A 226 -3.10 6.24 2.05
C SER A 226 -4.45 5.76 2.61
N GLN A 227 -5.56 6.22 2.06
CA GLN A 227 -6.91 5.82 2.46
C GLN A 227 -7.10 4.31 2.34
N SER A 228 -6.67 3.69 1.23
CA SER A 228 -6.75 2.24 1.08
C SER A 228 -5.73 1.48 1.95
N ALA A 229 -4.61 2.08 2.33
CA ALA A 229 -3.73 1.54 3.37
C ALA A 229 -4.44 1.45 4.73
N SER A 230 -5.29 2.43 5.07
CA SER A 230 -6.09 2.40 6.30
C SER A 230 -7.14 1.28 6.24
N ARG A 231 -7.84 1.12 5.11
CA ARG A 231 -8.76 -0.01 4.88
C ARG A 231 -8.03 -1.35 4.99
N LEU A 232 -6.85 -1.44 4.37
CA LEU A 232 -6.05 -2.65 4.37
C LEU A 232 -5.52 -3.01 5.77
N THR A 233 -5.21 -2.02 6.61
CA THR A 233 -4.83 -2.26 8.01
C THR A 233 -6.00 -2.80 8.83
N THR A 234 -7.21 -2.22 8.66
CA THR A 234 -8.43 -2.75 9.29
C THR A 234 -8.72 -4.17 8.81
N TYR A 235 -8.59 -4.40 7.51
CA TYR A 235 -8.72 -5.73 6.91
C TYR A 235 -7.75 -6.73 7.53
N ALA A 236 -6.46 -6.38 7.61
CA ALA A 236 -5.42 -7.22 8.20
C ALA A 236 -5.69 -7.55 9.67
N ASN A 237 -6.15 -6.56 10.45
CA ASN A 237 -6.42 -6.74 11.86
C ASN A 237 -7.70 -7.56 12.14
N SER A 238 -8.77 -7.28 11.41
CA SER A 238 -10.10 -7.72 11.82
C SER A 238 -10.74 -8.75 10.91
N VAL A 239 -10.51 -8.73 9.59
CA VAL A 239 -11.24 -9.55 8.62
C VAL A 239 -10.39 -10.68 8.06
N HIS A 240 -9.18 -10.37 7.59
CA HIS A 240 -8.29 -11.37 6.98
C HIS A 240 -7.99 -12.58 7.88
N PRO A 241 -7.85 -12.45 9.22
CA PRO A 241 -7.65 -13.61 10.09
C PRO A 241 -8.81 -14.61 10.10
N LEU A 242 -10.03 -14.19 9.72
CA LEU A 242 -11.20 -15.08 9.65
C LEU A 242 -11.12 -16.04 8.43
N ALA A 243 -10.57 -15.56 7.31
CA ALA A 243 -10.43 -16.31 6.06
C ALA A 243 -9.19 -15.83 5.29
N PRO A 244 -7.98 -16.25 5.67
CA PRO A 244 -6.75 -15.80 5.03
C PRO A 244 -6.69 -16.20 3.56
N VAL A 245 -6.50 -15.22 2.67
CA VAL A 245 -6.35 -15.44 1.22
C VAL A 245 -5.02 -14.90 0.69
N PHE A 246 -4.45 -13.88 1.34
CA PHE A 246 -3.17 -13.30 0.98
C PHE A 246 -2.02 -13.91 1.76
N ASP A 247 -0.89 -14.10 1.09
CA ASP A 247 0.35 -14.59 1.71
C ASP A 247 1.12 -13.48 2.42
N ALA A 248 0.96 -12.24 1.94
CA ALA A 248 1.52 -11.04 2.56
C ALA A 248 0.67 -9.80 2.26
N ILE A 249 0.86 -8.76 3.07
CA ILE A 249 0.19 -7.47 2.95
C ILE A 249 1.24 -6.36 2.94
N ALA A 250 1.26 -5.54 1.89
CA ALA A 250 2.12 -4.37 1.71
C ALA A 250 1.32 -3.08 1.96
N ILE A 251 1.60 -2.38 3.04
CA ILE A 251 0.91 -1.14 3.44
C ILE A 251 1.81 0.04 3.08
N VAL A 252 1.31 0.93 2.23
CA VAL A 252 2.06 2.08 1.72
C VAL A 252 1.46 3.39 2.22
N ASP A 253 2.25 4.21 2.89
CA ASP A 253 1.89 5.58 3.32
C ASP A 253 0.55 5.68 4.06
N GLY A 254 0.43 5.02 5.21
CA GLY A 254 -0.80 5.13 5.99
C GLY A 254 -1.03 3.98 6.96
N GLY A 255 -2.29 3.77 7.26
CA GLY A 255 -2.74 2.73 8.19
C GLY A 255 -2.60 3.10 9.66
N VAL A 256 -3.26 2.32 10.48
CA VAL A 256 -3.16 2.37 11.95
C VAL A 256 -2.18 1.31 12.44
N ALA A 257 -2.07 1.13 13.76
CA ALA A 257 -1.27 0.07 14.34
C ALA A 257 -1.79 -1.32 13.95
N LEU A 258 -0.86 -2.23 13.70
CA LEU A 258 -1.15 -3.63 13.42
C LEU A 258 -1.11 -4.45 14.71
N ARG A 259 -1.91 -5.48 14.76
CA ARG A 259 -1.84 -6.48 15.83
C ARG A 259 -0.51 -7.23 15.77
N THR A 260 0.02 -7.58 16.91
CA THR A 260 1.29 -8.31 17.03
C THR A 260 1.17 -9.82 16.88
N ASP A 261 -0.06 -10.34 16.88
CA ASP A 261 -0.38 -11.78 16.78
C ASP A 261 -0.84 -12.22 15.38
N LEU A 262 -0.69 -11.35 14.35
CA LEU A 262 -1.00 -11.72 12.97
C LEU A 262 -0.08 -12.82 12.47
N THR A 263 -0.66 -13.83 11.82
CA THR A 263 0.09 -14.90 11.16
C THR A 263 0.57 -14.53 9.76
N THR A 264 -0.11 -13.59 9.11
CA THR A 264 0.24 -13.07 7.79
C THR A 264 1.39 -12.09 7.89
N LYS A 265 2.33 -12.15 6.96
CA LYS A 265 3.45 -11.23 6.87
C LYS A 265 2.98 -9.85 6.42
N VAL A 266 3.38 -8.81 7.12
CA VAL A 266 3.02 -7.42 6.79
C VAL A 266 4.27 -6.58 6.64
N PHE A 267 4.38 -5.94 5.47
CA PHE A 267 5.44 -4.98 5.20
C PHE A 267 4.82 -3.58 5.08
N LYS A 268 5.28 -2.65 5.87
CA LYS A 268 4.80 -1.27 5.87
C LYS A 268 5.91 -0.32 5.45
N THR A 269 5.57 0.66 4.59
CA THR A 269 6.45 1.78 4.25
C THR A 269 5.78 3.11 4.57
N ALA A 270 6.57 4.12 4.91
CA ALA A 270 6.09 5.47 5.12
C ALA A 270 7.05 6.50 4.55
N SER A 271 6.52 7.47 3.81
CA SER A 271 7.25 8.67 3.40
C SER A 271 7.60 9.55 4.60
N GLU A 272 8.52 10.50 4.44
CA GLU A 272 8.80 11.53 5.47
C GLU A 272 7.51 12.25 5.87
N TYR A 273 6.63 12.56 4.91
CA TYR A 273 5.33 13.18 5.22
C TYR A 273 4.52 12.34 6.21
N ASP A 274 4.37 11.04 5.93
CA ASP A 274 3.56 10.16 6.75
C ASP A 274 4.15 9.98 8.15
N VAL A 275 5.47 9.86 8.23
CA VAL A 275 6.19 9.81 9.51
C VAL A 275 5.89 11.06 10.34
N LEU A 276 6.06 12.25 9.75
CA LEU A 276 5.86 13.53 10.45
C LEU A 276 4.38 13.86 10.69
N SER A 277 3.46 13.30 9.90
CA SER A 277 2.02 13.50 10.11
C SER A 277 1.51 12.76 11.34
N ASN A 278 1.81 11.47 11.47
CA ASN A 278 1.29 10.66 12.57
C ASN A 278 1.97 9.28 12.75
N GLN A 279 2.76 8.80 11.78
CA GLN A 279 3.29 7.44 11.86
C GLN A 279 4.43 7.31 12.88
N ALA A 280 5.18 8.38 13.16
CA ALA A 280 6.21 8.37 14.19
C ALA A 280 5.66 7.98 15.57
N ALA A 281 4.49 8.49 15.94
CA ALA A 281 3.82 8.15 17.20
C ALA A 281 3.21 6.73 17.22
N ARG A 282 3.17 6.07 16.07
CA ARG A 282 2.56 4.73 15.89
C ARG A 282 3.57 3.67 15.47
N ARG A 283 4.86 3.96 15.65
CA ARG A 283 5.93 3.01 15.33
C ARG A 283 5.79 1.73 16.13
N GLN A 284 6.02 0.63 15.44
CA GLN A 284 6.07 -0.71 16.03
C GLN A 284 7.45 -1.30 15.73
N PRO A 285 8.00 -2.16 16.61
CA PRO A 285 9.24 -2.87 16.32
C PRO A 285 9.04 -3.87 15.18
N ASP A 286 10.08 -4.09 14.39
CA ASP A 286 10.10 -5.15 13.41
C ASP A 286 10.08 -6.52 14.11
N THR A 287 9.38 -7.49 13.50
CA THR A 287 9.25 -8.86 14.02
C THR A 287 9.41 -9.85 12.87
N ASP A 288 9.29 -11.16 13.13
CA ASP A 288 9.26 -12.19 12.09
C ASP A 288 8.01 -12.13 11.19
N ARG A 289 7.03 -11.26 11.53
CA ARG A 289 5.77 -11.06 10.80
C ARG A 289 5.52 -9.63 10.37
N PHE A 290 6.28 -8.66 10.86
CA PHE A 290 6.11 -7.25 10.58
C PHE A 290 7.44 -6.56 10.31
N VAL A 291 7.52 -5.83 9.20
CA VAL A 291 8.66 -4.98 8.84
C VAL A 291 8.16 -3.59 8.49
N TYR A 292 8.86 -2.57 8.95
CA TYR A 292 8.50 -1.18 8.69
C TYR A 292 9.71 -0.37 8.21
N TRP A 293 9.57 0.30 7.08
CA TRP A 293 10.59 1.18 6.51
C TRP A 293 10.11 2.63 6.42
N GLU A 294 11.01 3.57 6.69
CA GLU A 294 10.77 5.02 6.60
C GLU A 294 11.73 5.63 5.59
N ILE A 295 11.22 6.43 4.66
CA ILE A 295 11.98 6.95 3.53
C ILE A 295 12.19 8.44 3.70
N ALA A 296 13.44 8.84 3.92
CA ALA A 296 13.85 10.22 4.09
C ALA A 296 13.60 11.04 2.81
N GLY A 297 13.11 12.26 2.97
CA GLY A 297 12.86 13.20 1.89
C GLY A 297 11.66 12.86 1.00
N ALA A 298 11.10 11.65 1.10
CA ALA A 298 9.96 11.23 0.28
C ALA A 298 8.66 11.90 0.72
N SER A 299 7.77 12.16 -0.22
CA SER A 299 6.44 12.73 0.03
C SER A 299 5.32 11.72 -0.22
N HIS A 300 4.17 11.94 0.41
CA HIS A 300 2.97 11.14 0.24
C HIS A 300 2.47 11.12 -1.20
N SER A 301 2.68 12.20 -1.90
CA SER A 301 2.23 12.45 -3.28
C SER A 301 3.40 12.96 -4.10
N ASP A 302 4.35 12.08 -4.39
CA ASP A 302 5.61 12.37 -5.04
C ASP A 302 5.45 12.79 -6.51
N ARG A 303 6.55 13.26 -7.09
CA ARG A 303 6.57 13.73 -8.48
C ARG A 303 6.39 12.60 -9.48
N HIS A 304 6.98 11.44 -9.24
CA HIS A 304 6.90 10.30 -10.16
C HIS A 304 5.45 9.83 -10.31
N ALA A 305 4.77 9.53 -9.20
CA ALA A 305 3.37 9.12 -9.21
C ALA A 305 2.45 10.18 -9.85
N TYR A 306 2.73 11.47 -9.63
CA TYR A 306 2.00 12.54 -10.29
C TYR A 306 2.16 12.52 -11.80
N LEU A 307 3.38 12.42 -12.31
CA LEU A 307 3.65 12.43 -13.75
C LEU A 307 3.01 11.23 -14.47
N VAL A 308 2.95 10.08 -13.82
CA VAL A 308 2.29 8.87 -14.36
C VAL A 308 0.77 9.01 -14.35
N ASN A 309 0.19 9.46 -13.24
CA ASN A 309 -1.26 9.43 -13.04
C ASN A 309 -2.01 10.66 -13.55
N ASN A 310 -1.39 11.84 -13.54
CA ASN A 310 -2.13 13.07 -13.83
C ASN A 310 -2.69 13.14 -15.27
N PRO A 311 -2.02 12.65 -16.31
CA PRO A 311 -2.61 12.56 -17.66
C PRO A 311 -3.88 11.69 -17.67
N ILE A 312 -3.88 10.56 -16.98
CA ILE A 312 -5.01 9.63 -16.89
C ILE A 312 -6.17 10.27 -16.10
N ARG A 313 -5.86 10.95 -14.98
CA ARG A 313 -6.86 11.69 -14.19
C ARG A 313 -7.56 12.79 -14.99
N LEU A 314 -6.79 13.55 -15.77
CA LEU A 314 -7.36 14.57 -16.64
C LEU A 314 -8.24 13.96 -17.74
N ARG A 315 -7.78 12.87 -18.35
CA ARG A 315 -8.48 12.16 -19.40
C ARG A 315 -9.83 11.59 -18.93
N ASP A 316 -9.84 10.88 -17.81
CA ASP A 316 -10.98 10.06 -17.41
C ASP A 316 -11.84 10.71 -16.30
N ALA A 317 -11.25 11.45 -15.38
CA ALA A 317 -11.98 12.09 -14.28
C ALA A 317 -12.14 13.61 -14.44
N GLY A 318 -11.52 14.21 -15.43
CA GLY A 318 -11.58 15.67 -15.69
C GLY A 318 -10.94 16.52 -14.58
N VAL A 319 -10.10 15.92 -13.72
CA VAL A 319 -9.49 16.61 -12.58
C VAL A 319 -7.97 16.46 -12.57
N SER A 320 -7.25 17.57 -12.38
CA SER A 320 -5.82 17.55 -12.12
C SER A 320 -5.54 17.31 -10.66
N GLY A 321 -4.43 16.61 -10.36
CA GLY A 321 -3.80 16.69 -9.04
C GLY A 321 -3.15 18.05 -8.78
N LEU A 322 -2.59 18.25 -7.59
CA LEU A 322 -1.72 19.39 -7.32
C LEU A 322 -0.58 19.41 -8.34
N LEU A 323 -0.37 20.55 -8.99
CA LEU A 323 0.72 20.72 -9.95
C LEU A 323 2.07 20.40 -9.30
N ALA A 324 3.02 19.93 -10.09
CA ALA A 324 4.40 19.77 -9.66
C ALA A 324 5.20 21.06 -9.94
N GLY A 325 6.23 21.31 -9.11
CA GLY A 325 7.18 22.39 -9.31
C GLY A 325 6.72 23.77 -8.83
N PRO A 326 7.34 24.83 -9.33
CA PRO A 326 7.17 26.18 -8.80
C PRO A 326 5.83 26.85 -9.11
N THR A 327 5.06 26.30 -10.07
CA THR A 327 3.72 26.81 -10.42
C THR A 327 2.62 26.30 -9.49
N ALA A 328 2.93 25.38 -8.56
CA ALA A 328 1.99 24.92 -7.56
C ALA A 328 1.66 26.05 -6.57
N PRO A 329 0.43 26.11 -6.03
CA PRO A 329 0.03 27.12 -5.05
C PRO A 329 0.56 26.79 -3.64
N CYS A 330 1.87 26.51 -3.54
CA CYS A 330 2.60 26.16 -2.33
C CYS A 330 3.74 27.14 -2.08
N VAL A 331 4.15 27.27 -0.81
CA VAL A 331 5.22 28.19 -0.38
C VAL A 331 6.55 27.85 -1.04
N ALA A 332 6.83 26.57 -1.27
CA ALA A 332 7.99 26.10 -2.00
C ALA A 332 7.57 25.21 -3.19
N PRO A 333 8.46 25.02 -4.19
CA PRO A 333 8.16 24.14 -5.32
C PRO A 333 7.65 22.78 -4.86
N ALA A 334 6.48 22.37 -5.37
CA ALA A 334 5.78 21.19 -4.88
C ALA A 334 6.32 19.91 -5.51
N ARG A 335 6.19 18.84 -4.75
CA ARG A 335 6.50 17.43 -4.96
C ARG A 335 7.97 17.09 -4.90
N SER A 336 8.30 16.32 -3.87
CA SER A 336 9.63 15.75 -3.70
C SER A 336 10.03 14.91 -4.93
N ASN A 337 11.31 15.01 -5.29
CA ASN A 337 11.96 14.23 -6.35
C ASN A 337 12.61 12.93 -5.84
N VAL A 338 12.48 12.61 -4.55
CA VAL A 338 13.02 11.35 -4.02
C VAL A 338 12.30 10.19 -4.71
N PRO A 339 13.03 9.26 -5.35
CA PRO A 339 12.43 8.16 -6.09
C PRO A 339 11.89 7.08 -5.13
N TYR A 340 10.73 7.35 -4.56
CA TYR A 340 10.07 6.46 -3.61
C TYR A 340 9.77 5.09 -4.21
N GLU A 341 9.45 5.06 -5.51
CA GLU A 341 9.22 3.85 -6.29
C GLU A 341 10.34 2.82 -6.14
N TYR A 342 11.59 3.24 -6.07
CA TYR A 342 12.73 2.34 -5.95
C TYR A 342 12.75 1.55 -4.64
N VAL A 343 12.26 2.15 -3.55
CA VAL A 343 12.13 1.46 -2.26
C VAL A 343 10.95 0.50 -2.28
N LEU A 344 9.86 0.83 -2.98
CA LEU A 344 8.73 -0.09 -3.16
C LEU A 344 9.11 -1.29 -4.03
N ASP A 345 9.93 -1.10 -5.05
CA ASP A 345 10.42 -2.17 -5.91
C ASP A 345 11.24 -3.18 -5.10
N ALA A 346 12.14 -2.69 -4.25
CA ALA A 346 12.88 -3.54 -3.30
C ALA A 346 11.95 -4.22 -2.28
N MET A 347 10.94 -3.52 -1.77
CA MET A 347 9.94 -4.07 -0.85
C MET A 347 9.21 -5.27 -1.47
N PHE A 348 8.77 -5.19 -2.74
CA PHE A 348 8.08 -6.30 -3.40
C PHE A 348 8.98 -7.53 -3.54
N ASP A 349 10.23 -7.35 -3.93
CA ASP A 349 11.18 -8.46 -4.04
C ASP A 349 11.47 -9.10 -2.69
N HIS A 350 11.61 -8.29 -1.64
CA HIS A 350 11.77 -8.79 -0.28
C HIS A 350 10.54 -9.57 0.21
N ILE A 351 9.32 -9.10 -0.07
CA ILE A 351 8.10 -9.83 0.30
C ILE A 351 8.08 -11.21 -0.36
N VAL A 352 8.46 -11.30 -1.63
CA VAL A 352 8.54 -12.59 -2.35
C VAL A 352 9.56 -13.54 -1.70
N GLY A 353 10.75 -13.05 -1.39
CA GLY A 353 11.78 -13.81 -0.67
C GLY A 353 11.31 -14.25 0.72
N TRP A 354 10.67 -13.34 1.44
CA TRP A 354 10.14 -13.60 2.79
C TRP A 354 9.03 -14.65 2.80
N VAL A 355 8.10 -14.58 1.84
CA VAL A 355 7.00 -15.55 1.72
C VAL A 355 7.51 -16.93 1.27
N ARG A 356 8.37 -16.97 0.24
CA ARG A 356 8.75 -18.24 -0.42
C ARG A 356 9.92 -18.94 0.23
N GLN A 357 10.85 -18.20 0.82
CA GLN A 357 12.11 -18.72 1.32
C GLN A 357 12.29 -18.48 2.82
N GLY A 358 11.41 -17.70 3.46
CA GLY A 358 11.56 -17.33 4.86
C GLY A 358 12.65 -16.27 5.11
N VAL A 359 13.24 -15.69 4.07
CA VAL A 359 14.27 -14.65 4.20
C VAL A 359 13.62 -13.35 4.63
N GLN A 360 13.84 -12.95 5.87
CA GLN A 360 13.28 -11.72 6.42
C GLN A 360 13.89 -10.49 5.72
N PRO A 361 13.07 -9.47 5.37
CA PRO A 361 13.59 -8.20 4.88
C PRO A 361 14.55 -7.53 5.88
N PRO A 362 15.52 -6.73 5.41
CA PRO A 362 16.43 -6.03 6.31
C PRO A 362 15.72 -5.00 7.18
N VAL A 363 16.24 -4.80 8.39
CA VAL A 363 15.81 -3.72 9.28
C VAL A 363 16.33 -2.39 8.72
N ALA A 364 15.44 -1.42 8.55
CA ALA A 364 15.81 -0.09 8.09
C ALA A 364 16.00 0.90 9.25
N PRO A 365 16.90 1.88 9.10
CA PRO A 365 16.99 2.98 10.04
C PRO A 365 15.68 3.78 10.07
N ARG A 366 15.36 4.38 11.23
CA ARG A 366 14.19 5.25 11.40
C ARG A 366 14.58 6.72 11.22
N ILE A 367 13.65 7.54 10.75
CA ILE A 367 13.80 8.99 10.73
C ILE A 367 13.97 9.50 12.18
N GLU A 368 14.91 10.42 12.41
CA GLU A 368 15.24 10.96 13.73
C GLU A 368 14.20 11.97 14.20
N VAL A 369 13.02 11.50 14.59
CA VAL A 369 11.94 12.33 15.15
C VAL A 369 12.26 12.64 16.62
N THR A 370 12.17 13.89 17.00
CA THR A 370 12.48 14.39 18.36
C THR A 370 11.23 14.73 19.17
N ASP A 371 10.12 15.09 18.49
CA ASP A 371 8.87 15.41 19.15
C ASP A 371 7.68 14.99 18.24
N THR A 372 6.78 14.20 18.80
CA THR A 372 5.54 13.74 18.14
C THR A 372 4.27 14.45 18.61
N SER A 373 4.42 15.43 19.53
CA SER A 373 3.27 16.19 20.06
C SER A 373 2.77 17.27 19.09
N THR A 374 3.59 17.64 18.10
CA THR A 374 3.27 18.63 17.08
C THR A 374 2.88 17.98 15.75
N ARG A 375 2.26 18.75 14.86
CA ARG A 375 1.98 18.34 13.49
C ARG A 375 2.36 19.45 12.50
N PRO A 376 3.39 19.28 11.66
CA PRO A 376 4.25 18.10 11.59
C PRO A 376 5.01 17.82 12.87
N ALA A 377 5.35 16.54 13.11
CA ALA A 377 6.27 16.16 14.17
C ALA A 377 7.64 16.79 13.91
N THR A 378 8.36 17.14 14.98
CA THR A 378 9.70 17.71 14.86
C THR A 378 10.73 16.60 14.67
N ALA A 379 11.69 16.82 13.78
CA ALA A 379 12.74 15.87 13.47
C ALA A 379 14.10 16.55 13.28
N ASN A 380 15.18 15.81 13.52
CA ASN A 380 16.53 16.28 13.27
C ASN A 380 16.77 16.48 11.76
N ARG A 381 17.43 17.62 11.44
CA ARG A 381 17.83 17.96 10.07
C ARG A 381 19.31 18.33 10.04
N ASP A 382 19.91 18.18 8.87
CA ASP A 382 21.29 18.60 8.63
C ASP A 382 21.37 20.12 8.32
N ALA A 383 22.58 20.60 7.99
CA ALA A 383 22.82 22.00 7.66
C ALA A 383 22.02 22.48 6.41
N TYR A 384 21.66 21.57 5.53
CA TYR A 384 20.87 21.84 4.32
C TYR A 384 19.37 21.65 4.54
N GLN A 385 18.93 21.47 5.80
CA GLN A 385 17.54 21.22 6.19
C GLN A 385 16.98 19.90 5.64
N ILE A 386 17.83 18.95 5.28
CA ILE A 386 17.45 17.60 4.88
C ILE A 386 17.31 16.74 6.14
N ILE A 387 16.27 15.91 6.19
CA ILE A 387 15.95 15.09 7.37
C ILE A 387 17.02 14.02 7.62
N LYS A 388 17.31 13.73 8.89
CA LYS A 388 18.25 12.70 9.32
C LYS A 388 17.54 11.38 9.61
N GLY A 389 18.29 10.28 9.48
CA GLY A 389 17.74 8.93 9.64
C GLY A 389 16.88 8.49 8.45
N GLY A 390 16.18 7.37 8.61
CA GLY A 390 15.43 6.75 7.53
C GLY A 390 16.31 6.14 6.42
N ILE A 391 15.65 5.55 5.41
CA ILE A 391 16.33 5.13 4.18
C ILE A 391 16.70 6.39 3.39
N ARG A 392 17.98 6.59 3.16
CA ARG A 392 18.53 7.75 2.44
C ARG A 392 19.06 7.30 1.08
N LEU A 393 18.25 7.45 0.04
CA LEU A 393 18.70 7.24 -1.34
C LEU A 393 19.66 8.36 -1.77
N ALA A 394 20.30 8.21 -2.93
CA ALA A 394 21.27 9.18 -3.45
C ALA A 394 20.69 10.60 -3.51
N ALA A 395 19.41 10.77 -3.87
CA ALA A 395 18.73 12.07 -3.89
C ALA A 395 18.69 12.78 -2.52
N VAL A 396 18.95 12.07 -1.44
CA VAL A 396 18.95 12.60 -0.05
C VAL A 396 20.34 12.59 0.55
N ALA A 397 21.15 11.57 0.27
CA ALA A 397 22.47 11.40 0.88
C ALA A 397 23.59 12.12 0.09
N VAL A 398 23.37 12.38 -1.21
CA VAL A 398 24.27 13.12 -2.11
C VAL A 398 23.42 14.19 -2.82
N PRO A 399 22.89 15.17 -2.07
CA PRO A 399 21.84 16.04 -2.57
C PRO A 399 22.36 17.09 -3.54
N THR A 400 21.67 17.29 -4.65
CA THR A 400 21.81 18.47 -5.53
C THR A 400 20.66 19.47 -5.31
N GLU A 401 19.75 19.11 -4.44
CA GLU A 401 18.55 19.86 -4.07
C GLU A 401 18.10 19.48 -2.66
N ARG A 402 17.37 20.34 -2.00
CA ARG A 402 16.68 20.00 -0.76
C ARG A 402 15.34 19.34 -1.07
N ASN A 403 15.24 18.05 -0.82
CA ASN A 403 13.99 17.32 -0.81
C ASN A 403 13.44 17.21 0.61
N THR A 404 12.14 17.49 0.78
CA THR A 404 11.44 17.26 2.05
C THR A 404 10.07 16.63 1.80
N GLY A 405 9.60 15.83 2.74
CA GLY A 405 8.27 15.25 2.68
C GLY A 405 7.14 16.24 2.97
N TRP A 406 7.44 17.43 3.48
CA TRP A 406 6.45 18.42 3.92
C TRP A 406 6.60 19.74 3.17
N ASN A 407 5.46 20.39 2.87
CA ASN A 407 5.36 21.73 2.30
C ASN A 407 4.17 22.47 2.95
N THR A 408 3.95 23.73 2.61
CA THR A 408 2.83 24.55 3.11
C THR A 408 2.11 25.18 1.93
N GLY A 409 0.80 25.30 2.00
CA GLY A 409 0.00 26.00 1.00
C GLY A 409 0.18 27.51 1.10
N LEU A 410 0.03 28.21 -0.02
CA LEU A 410 -0.06 29.69 -0.02
C LEU A 410 -1.33 30.17 0.66
N THR A 411 -2.36 29.32 0.71
CA THR A 411 -3.65 29.58 1.35
C THR A 411 -4.12 28.33 2.11
N PRO A 412 -4.94 28.44 3.18
CA PRO A 412 -5.34 27.30 4.00
C PRO A 412 -6.06 26.19 3.24
N ASP A 413 -6.80 26.52 2.18
CA ASP A 413 -7.48 25.53 1.31
C ASP A 413 -6.51 24.70 0.47
N ARG A 414 -5.26 25.12 0.33
CA ARG A 414 -4.18 24.43 -0.38
C ARG A 414 -3.25 23.65 0.55
N ASP A 415 -3.32 23.89 1.84
CA ASP A 415 -2.40 23.29 2.82
C ASP A 415 -2.33 21.77 2.71
N SER A 416 -3.46 21.06 2.72
CA SER A 416 -3.46 19.60 2.69
C SER A 416 -2.75 19.03 1.46
N ALA A 417 -2.99 19.60 0.27
CA ALA A 417 -2.38 19.13 -0.96
C ALA A 417 -0.88 19.45 -1.02
N CYS A 418 -0.48 20.66 -0.55
CA CYS A 418 0.94 21.05 -0.50
C CYS A 418 1.70 20.23 0.54
N GLN A 419 1.14 20.01 1.72
CA GLN A 419 1.73 19.17 2.77
C GLN A 419 2.05 17.78 2.24
N GLN A 420 1.09 17.13 1.58
CA GLN A 420 1.27 15.79 0.99
C GLN A 420 2.28 15.75 -0.16
N GLY A 421 2.41 16.85 -0.91
CA GLY A 421 3.34 16.94 -2.03
C GLY A 421 4.81 17.05 -1.60
N GLY A 422 5.07 17.57 -0.42
CA GLY A 422 6.44 17.90 -0.06
C GLY A 422 7.05 18.98 -0.96
N THR A 423 8.38 19.09 -0.96
CA THR A 423 9.08 20.09 -1.79
C THR A 423 10.41 19.57 -2.31
N TRP A 424 10.89 20.21 -3.38
CA TRP A 424 12.26 20.14 -3.86
C TRP A 424 12.76 21.54 -4.16
N ILE A 425 13.98 21.87 -3.73
CA ILE A 425 14.59 23.17 -3.94
C ILE A 425 16.02 22.95 -4.42
N PRO A 426 16.34 23.27 -5.67
CA PRO A 426 17.70 23.14 -6.20
C PRO A 426 18.70 23.94 -5.38
N PHE A 427 19.89 23.42 -5.20
CA PHE A 427 21.00 24.19 -4.65
C PHE A 427 21.56 25.14 -5.72
N ASP A 428 22.09 26.25 -5.27
CA ASP A 428 22.81 27.17 -6.17
C ASP A 428 24.20 26.60 -6.55
N ASP A 429 24.78 27.17 -7.59
CA ASP A 429 26.08 26.73 -8.11
C ASP A 429 27.21 26.81 -7.07
N THR A 430 27.15 27.76 -6.15
CA THR A 430 28.15 27.92 -5.10
C THR A 430 28.08 26.73 -4.16
N THR A 431 26.91 26.43 -3.64
CA THR A 431 26.64 25.26 -2.80
C THR A 431 27.03 23.96 -3.49
N LEU A 432 26.69 23.82 -4.79
CA LEU A 432 27.05 22.62 -5.55
C LEU A 432 28.56 22.44 -5.70
N ARG A 433 29.31 23.54 -5.98
CA ARG A 433 30.78 23.47 -6.06
C ARG A 433 31.45 23.20 -4.72
N GLU A 434 30.87 23.69 -3.61
CA GLU A 434 31.34 23.38 -2.26
C GLU A 434 31.14 21.90 -1.93
N LEU A 435 29.99 21.33 -2.27
CA LEU A 435 29.67 19.92 -2.05
C LEU A 435 30.45 19.00 -2.99
N TYR A 436 30.53 19.38 -4.25
CA TYR A 436 31.09 18.57 -5.34
C TYR A 436 32.06 19.41 -6.19
N PRO A 437 33.34 19.46 -5.83
CA PRO A 437 34.33 20.26 -6.56
C PRO A 437 34.49 19.86 -8.05
N THR A 438 34.06 18.67 -8.43
CA THR A 438 34.05 18.19 -9.82
C THR A 438 32.89 17.22 -10.03
N HIS A 439 32.36 17.16 -11.25
CA HIS A 439 31.36 16.19 -11.68
C HIS A 439 31.75 14.74 -11.31
N ALA A 440 33.01 14.38 -11.49
CA ALA A 440 33.52 13.05 -11.16
C ALA A 440 33.37 12.73 -9.66
N ARG A 441 33.56 13.71 -8.77
CA ARG A 441 33.35 13.55 -7.32
C ARG A 441 31.88 13.34 -6.98
N TYR A 442 31.00 14.09 -7.63
CA TYR A 442 29.55 13.90 -7.49
C TYR A 442 29.14 12.48 -7.90
N VAL A 443 29.49 12.06 -9.14
CA VAL A 443 29.16 10.71 -9.64
C VAL A 443 29.74 9.62 -8.75
N GLN A 444 30.99 9.80 -8.25
CA GLN A 444 31.60 8.85 -7.33
C GLN A 444 30.82 8.73 -6.02
N ALA A 445 30.36 9.86 -5.42
CA ALA A 445 29.56 9.86 -4.20
C ALA A 445 28.22 9.14 -4.42
N VAL A 446 27.53 9.44 -5.55
CA VAL A 446 26.28 8.74 -5.93
C VAL A 446 26.51 7.24 -6.06
N ARG A 447 27.58 6.81 -6.75
CA ARG A 447 27.91 5.38 -6.90
C ARG A 447 28.13 4.71 -5.54
N GLN A 448 28.82 5.35 -4.60
CA GLN A 448 29.09 4.81 -3.27
C GLN A 448 27.80 4.60 -2.46
N VAL A 449 26.95 5.63 -2.40
CA VAL A 449 25.66 5.55 -1.69
C VAL A 449 24.75 4.53 -2.33
N THR A 450 24.63 4.55 -3.66
CA THR A 450 23.80 3.61 -4.40
C THR A 450 24.24 2.16 -4.18
N ALA A 451 25.56 1.89 -4.24
CA ALA A 451 26.09 0.57 -3.94
C ALA A 451 25.83 0.13 -2.48
N GLN A 452 25.85 1.08 -1.52
CA GLN A 452 25.50 0.79 -0.14
C GLN A 452 24.01 0.44 -0.02
N ASN A 453 23.10 1.24 -0.62
CA ASN A 453 21.66 0.95 -0.61
C ASN A 453 21.32 -0.43 -1.22
N VAL A 454 22.06 -0.86 -2.25
CA VAL A 454 21.91 -2.22 -2.80
C VAL A 454 22.36 -3.28 -1.80
N ARG A 455 23.53 -3.10 -1.15
CA ARG A 455 24.02 -4.05 -0.12
C ARG A 455 23.09 -4.14 1.08
N ASP A 456 22.49 -3.02 1.48
CA ASP A 456 21.54 -2.93 2.59
C ASP A 456 20.14 -3.47 2.20
N GLY A 457 19.93 -3.75 0.91
CA GLY A 457 18.67 -4.29 0.38
C GLY A 457 17.56 -3.26 0.18
N PHE A 458 17.87 -1.96 0.20
CA PHE A 458 16.87 -0.89 0.00
C PHE A 458 16.66 -0.49 -1.46
N LEU A 459 17.47 -1.05 -2.36
CA LEU A 459 17.48 -0.69 -3.78
C LEU A 459 17.76 -1.93 -4.63
N VAL A 460 16.97 -2.14 -5.68
CA VAL A 460 17.24 -3.21 -6.66
C VAL A 460 18.30 -2.76 -7.66
N SER A 461 19.00 -3.72 -8.28
CA SER A 461 20.12 -3.42 -9.19
C SER A 461 19.73 -2.57 -10.39
N ALA A 462 18.52 -2.76 -10.95
CA ALA A 462 18.04 -1.98 -12.09
C ALA A 462 17.90 -0.49 -11.76
N ASP A 463 17.40 -0.17 -10.57
CA ASP A 463 17.21 1.20 -10.09
C ASP A 463 18.53 1.84 -9.67
N ALA A 464 19.46 1.02 -9.13
CA ALA A 464 20.82 1.45 -8.88
C ALA A 464 21.52 1.92 -10.18
N GLU A 465 21.41 1.15 -11.24
CA GLU A 465 21.94 1.53 -12.56
C GLU A 465 21.25 2.79 -13.12
N ALA A 466 19.92 2.91 -12.95
CA ALA A 466 19.18 4.09 -13.37
C ALA A 466 19.64 5.33 -12.61
N THR A 467 19.85 5.22 -11.29
CA THR A 467 20.37 6.29 -10.43
C THR A 467 21.75 6.75 -10.89
N ILE A 468 22.67 5.81 -11.14
CA ILE A 468 24.03 6.13 -11.59
C ILE A 468 24.01 6.79 -12.97
N ARG A 469 23.23 6.25 -13.93
CA ARG A 469 23.08 6.86 -15.26
C ARG A 469 22.48 8.27 -15.22
N ALA A 470 21.59 8.53 -14.26
CA ALA A 470 21.05 9.87 -14.05
C ALA A 470 22.13 10.83 -13.53
N ALA A 471 22.95 10.40 -12.57
CA ALA A 471 24.05 11.20 -12.04
C ALA A 471 25.12 11.52 -13.09
N GLU A 472 25.46 10.56 -13.96
CA GLU A 472 26.42 10.77 -15.06
C GLU A 472 25.97 11.81 -16.10
N ARG A 473 24.67 12.08 -16.19
CA ARG A 473 24.09 13.05 -17.13
C ARG A 473 23.68 14.35 -16.45
N ALA A 474 23.78 14.43 -15.13
CA ALA A 474 23.37 15.60 -14.38
C ALA A 474 24.36 16.77 -14.62
N ASP A 475 23.78 17.97 -14.72
CA ASP A 475 24.58 19.21 -14.77
C ASP A 475 24.97 19.62 -13.34
N VAL A 476 26.00 18.94 -12.82
CA VAL A 476 26.60 19.18 -11.50
C VAL A 476 28.09 19.38 -11.73
N PRO A 477 28.73 20.40 -11.14
CA PRO A 477 30.11 20.78 -11.42
C PRO A 477 31.14 19.68 -11.36
#